data_1c8aa78a73d690d002ec28227c068c07
#
_entry.id   1c8aa78a73d690d002ec28227c068c07
#
_cell.length_a   1.000
_cell.length_b   1.000
_cell.length_c   1.000
_cell.angle_alpha   90.00
_cell.angle_beta   90.00
_cell.angle_gamma   90.00
#
_symmetry.space_group_name_H-M   'P 1'
#
loop_
_entity.id
_entity.type
_entity.pdbx_description
1 polymer ?
#
loop_
_entity_poly.entity_id
_entity_poly.type
_entity_poly.pdbx_seq_one_letter_code
_entity_poly.pdbx_strand_id
1 'polypeptide(L)'
;MQVTDAAVVAQVLAGDRDAFRILVERHSRSLYHLVYRMTGSSEDSEEIVQDTFLRAFKALEKFELRSNFGTWVYRIATNRTLDFLKSKKMNDTQQYRIAEDPDPDDSREIQLAATAATPDRLAISEQMKSRMAQALSLLTPAERVAFTMRHMEGRSIDEISKTLNLKSSAAKNSVFRAVQKLRQQLEPFASSAK
;
A
#
# COMPACT_ATOMS: atom_id res chain seq x y z
N MET A 1 28.54 -9.55 -4.23
CA MET A 1 27.61 -10.03 -3.18
C MET A 1 26.75 -8.86 -2.73
N GLN A 2 25.44 -8.98 -2.79
CA GLN A 2 24.57 -7.93 -2.23
C GLN A 2 24.60 -8.01 -0.71
N VAL A 3 24.92 -6.89 -0.07
CA VAL A 3 24.87 -6.76 1.40
C VAL A 3 23.45 -6.97 1.88
N THR A 4 23.22 -7.79 2.91
CA THR A 4 21.88 -8.05 3.45
C THR A 4 21.34 -6.85 4.22
N ASP A 5 20.01 -6.71 4.34
CA ASP A 5 19.40 -5.63 5.14
C ASP A 5 19.88 -5.65 6.60
N ALA A 6 20.07 -6.84 7.17
CA ALA A 6 20.59 -6.98 8.53
C ALA A 6 22.03 -6.42 8.67
N ALA A 7 22.88 -6.65 7.67
CA ALA A 7 24.23 -6.09 7.68
C ALA A 7 24.21 -4.55 7.53
N VAL A 8 23.31 -4.01 6.69
CA VAL A 8 23.15 -2.56 6.56
C VAL A 8 22.61 -1.95 7.86
N VAL A 9 21.62 -2.57 8.50
CA VAL A 9 21.13 -2.13 9.82
C VAL A 9 22.27 -2.08 10.85
N ALA A 10 23.12 -3.12 10.88
CA ALA A 10 24.27 -3.15 11.79
C ALA A 10 25.27 -2.01 11.51
N GLN A 11 25.52 -1.66 10.24
CA GLN A 11 26.36 -0.51 9.85
C GLN A 11 25.78 0.80 10.36
N VAL A 12 24.46 1.02 10.16
CA VAL A 12 23.79 2.24 10.63
C VAL A 12 23.87 2.36 12.16
N LEU A 13 23.64 1.25 12.88
CA LEU A 13 23.74 1.22 14.35
C LEU A 13 25.18 1.40 14.87
N ALA A 14 26.18 1.02 14.06
CA ALA A 14 27.60 1.28 14.36
C ALA A 14 28.02 2.75 14.08
N GLY A 15 27.12 3.61 13.58
CA GLY A 15 27.36 5.03 13.36
C GLY A 15 27.40 5.48 11.90
N ASP A 16 27.43 4.57 10.93
CA ASP A 16 27.36 4.88 9.50
C ASP A 16 25.89 5.18 9.09
N ARG A 17 25.45 6.41 9.38
CA ARG A 17 24.07 6.85 9.08
C ARG A 17 23.77 6.86 7.59
N ASP A 18 24.78 7.05 6.74
CA ASP A 18 24.60 7.12 5.28
C ASP A 18 24.25 5.76 4.69
N ALA A 19 24.64 4.66 5.34
CA ALA A 19 24.23 3.31 4.96
C ALA A 19 22.71 3.13 4.95
N PHE A 20 21.93 3.90 5.72
CA PHE A 20 20.47 3.81 5.74
C PHE A 20 19.85 4.07 4.35
N ARG A 21 20.51 4.86 3.51
CA ARG A 21 20.07 5.11 2.12
C ARG A 21 19.89 3.82 1.33
N ILE A 22 20.71 2.80 1.58
CA ILE A 22 20.60 1.49 0.91
C ILE A 22 19.25 0.83 1.22
N LEU A 23 18.77 0.93 2.47
CA LEU A 23 17.45 0.41 2.86
C LEU A 23 16.31 1.21 2.22
N VAL A 24 16.45 2.53 2.13
CA VAL A 24 15.49 3.39 1.44
C VAL A 24 15.40 2.99 -0.04
N GLU A 25 16.52 2.90 -0.75
CA GLU A 25 16.55 2.55 -2.17
C GLU A 25 15.93 1.17 -2.45
N ARG A 26 16.15 0.18 -1.58
CA ARG A 26 15.60 -1.17 -1.73
C ARG A 26 14.10 -1.26 -1.50
N HIS A 27 13.58 -0.51 -0.55
CA HIS A 27 12.21 -0.70 -0.07
C HIS A 27 11.24 0.39 -0.51
N SER A 28 11.71 1.59 -0.97
CA SER A 28 10.88 2.74 -1.30
C SER A 28 9.82 2.41 -2.36
N ARG A 29 10.22 1.76 -3.44
CA ARG A 29 9.32 1.44 -4.56
C ARG A 29 8.17 0.53 -4.12
N SER A 30 8.49 -0.53 -3.37
CA SER A 30 7.48 -1.48 -2.89
C SER A 30 6.54 -0.84 -1.87
N LEU A 31 7.08 -0.01 -0.96
CA LEU A 31 6.27 0.75 0.00
C LEU A 31 5.38 1.75 -0.70
N TYR A 32 5.89 2.49 -1.67
CA TYR A 32 5.11 3.42 -2.47
C TYR A 32 3.92 2.72 -3.13
N HIS A 33 4.16 1.58 -3.79
CA HIS A 33 3.06 0.84 -4.43
C HIS A 33 2.02 0.34 -3.43
N LEU A 34 2.44 -0.12 -2.24
CA LEU A 34 1.49 -0.50 -1.18
C LEU A 34 0.63 0.69 -0.76
N VAL A 35 1.27 1.81 -0.41
CA VAL A 35 0.60 3.02 0.07
C VAL A 35 -0.31 3.61 -1.00
N TYR A 36 0.16 3.70 -2.24
CA TYR A 36 -0.61 4.20 -3.37
C TYR A 36 -1.88 3.39 -3.64
N ARG A 37 -1.82 2.06 -3.55
CA ARG A 37 -3.01 1.20 -3.66
C ARG A 37 -4.00 1.39 -2.52
N MET A 38 -3.58 1.95 -1.41
CA MET A 38 -4.44 2.24 -0.27
C MET A 38 -5.03 3.65 -0.32
N THR A 39 -4.25 4.65 -0.72
CA THR A 39 -4.63 6.07 -0.72
C THR A 39 -5.25 6.53 -2.03
N GLY A 40 -4.79 5.97 -3.16
CA GLY A 40 -5.14 6.42 -4.51
C GLY A 40 -4.47 7.74 -4.93
N SER A 41 -3.65 8.34 -4.08
CA SER A 41 -3.00 9.65 -4.30
C SER A 41 -1.48 9.50 -4.33
N SER A 42 -0.84 10.05 -5.36
CA SER A 42 0.62 10.05 -5.48
C SER A 42 1.27 10.90 -4.39
N GLU A 43 0.74 12.11 -4.18
CA GLU A 43 1.22 13.07 -3.19
C GLU A 43 1.16 12.50 -1.77
N ASP A 44 -0.03 12.01 -1.36
CA ASP A 44 -0.22 11.36 -0.05
C ASP A 44 0.72 10.15 0.12
N SER A 45 0.97 9.42 -0.97
CA SER A 45 1.82 8.22 -0.92
C SER A 45 3.29 8.56 -0.73
N GLU A 46 3.78 9.57 -1.39
CA GLU A 46 5.15 10.07 -1.24
C GLU A 46 5.39 10.57 0.17
N GLU A 47 4.47 11.38 0.71
CA GLU A 47 4.53 11.89 2.08
C GLU A 47 4.55 10.74 3.11
N ILE A 48 3.64 9.78 2.98
CA ILE A 48 3.54 8.65 3.91
C ILE A 48 4.81 7.77 3.85
N VAL A 49 5.36 7.53 2.66
CA VAL A 49 6.59 6.74 2.50
C VAL A 49 7.77 7.47 3.12
N GLN A 50 7.90 8.78 2.92
CA GLN A 50 8.93 9.58 3.52
C GLN A 50 8.84 9.57 5.06
N ASP A 51 7.65 9.83 5.63
CA ASP A 51 7.43 9.76 7.09
C ASP A 51 7.70 8.34 7.63
N THR A 52 7.38 7.31 6.86
CA THR A 52 7.68 5.90 7.23
C THR A 52 9.18 5.69 7.41
N PHE A 53 10.02 6.13 6.48
CA PHE A 53 11.47 5.97 6.60
C PHE A 53 12.06 6.84 7.70
N LEU A 54 11.56 8.05 7.91
CA LEU A 54 11.97 8.90 9.04
C LEU A 54 11.66 8.23 10.38
N ARG A 55 10.49 7.62 10.52
CA ARG A 55 10.11 6.85 11.72
C ARG A 55 10.95 5.58 11.88
N ALA A 56 11.19 4.88 10.78
CA ALA A 56 12.03 3.69 10.78
C ALA A 56 13.46 4.04 11.22
N PHE A 57 14.04 5.11 10.70
CA PHE A 57 15.37 5.56 11.09
C PHE A 57 15.45 5.90 12.60
N LYS A 58 14.47 6.70 13.10
CA LYS A 58 14.41 7.08 14.52
C LYS A 58 14.19 5.88 15.46
N ALA A 59 13.53 4.84 14.98
CA ALA A 59 13.22 3.64 15.77
C ALA A 59 14.17 2.47 15.50
N LEU A 60 15.23 2.68 14.70
CA LEU A 60 16.11 1.59 14.26
C LEU A 60 16.83 0.90 15.43
N GLU A 61 17.21 1.64 16.47
CA GLU A 61 17.81 1.08 17.69
C GLU A 61 16.89 0.09 18.43
N LYS A 62 15.57 0.23 18.24
CA LYS A 62 14.55 -0.66 18.82
C LYS A 62 14.20 -1.84 17.91
N PHE A 63 14.84 -1.92 16.74
CA PHE A 63 14.64 -3.02 15.81
C PHE A 63 15.36 -4.26 16.27
N GLU A 64 14.65 -5.21 16.87
CA GLU A 64 15.22 -6.40 17.54
C GLU A 64 15.58 -7.55 16.59
N LEU A 65 15.71 -7.37 15.27
CA LEU A 65 16.02 -8.44 14.29
C LEU A 65 15.11 -9.70 14.36
N ARG A 66 14.00 -9.65 15.13
CA ARG A 66 13.02 -10.75 15.23
C ARG A 66 12.19 -10.93 13.96
N SER A 67 12.24 -9.96 13.06
CA SER A 67 11.67 -10.01 11.71
C SER A 67 12.69 -9.43 10.74
N ASN A 68 12.54 -9.68 9.42
CA ASN A 68 13.36 -8.96 8.47
C ASN A 68 12.96 -7.47 8.44
N PHE A 69 13.90 -6.60 8.05
CA PHE A 69 13.69 -5.15 7.99
C PHE A 69 12.49 -4.81 7.10
N GLY A 70 12.36 -5.47 5.94
CA GLY A 70 11.23 -5.28 5.04
C GLY A 70 9.88 -5.46 5.75
N THR A 71 9.66 -6.56 6.47
CA THR A 71 8.41 -6.80 7.22
C THR A 71 8.17 -5.71 8.27
N TRP A 72 9.21 -5.26 8.94
CA TRP A 72 9.12 -4.25 9.99
C TRP A 72 8.75 -2.87 9.40
N VAL A 73 9.41 -2.43 8.34
CA VAL A 73 9.11 -1.15 7.68
C VAL A 73 7.72 -1.16 7.01
N TYR A 74 7.29 -2.30 6.45
CA TYR A 74 5.92 -2.47 5.95
C TYR A 74 4.87 -2.28 7.04
N ARG A 75 5.12 -2.76 8.25
CA ARG A 75 4.23 -2.54 9.39
C ARG A 75 4.11 -1.04 9.74
N ILE A 76 5.23 -0.32 9.73
CA ILE A 76 5.24 1.13 9.97
C ILE A 76 4.41 1.84 8.89
N ALA A 77 4.66 1.55 7.60
CA ALA A 77 3.94 2.14 6.48
C ALA A 77 2.44 1.85 6.54
N THR A 78 2.06 0.59 6.79
CA THR A 78 0.66 0.19 6.89
C THR A 78 -0.06 0.94 8.02
N ASN A 79 0.52 1.02 9.21
CA ASN A 79 -0.07 1.73 10.34
C ASN A 79 -0.25 3.22 10.01
N ARG A 80 0.79 3.86 9.43
CA ARG A 80 0.70 5.27 9.01
C ARG A 80 -0.40 5.51 7.99
N THR A 81 -0.47 4.65 6.99
CA THR A 81 -1.52 4.75 5.96
C THR A 81 -2.92 4.57 6.55
N LEU A 82 -3.10 3.60 7.46
CA LEU A 82 -4.38 3.39 8.13
C LEU A 82 -4.79 4.59 8.99
N ASP A 83 -3.85 5.19 9.72
CA ASP A 83 -4.10 6.37 10.54
C ASP A 83 -4.43 7.58 9.65
N PHE A 84 -3.71 7.76 8.55
CA PHE A 84 -3.99 8.80 7.56
C PHE A 84 -5.40 8.66 6.97
N LEU A 85 -5.79 7.46 6.53
CA LEU A 85 -7.12 7.21 5.97
C LEU A 85 -8.25 7.44 6.98
N LYS A 86 -8.02 7.12 8.27
CA LYS A 86 -8.98 7.43 9.34
C LYS A 86 -9.14 8.92 9.52
N SER A 87 -8.04 9.67 9.57
CA SER A 87 -8.05 11.12 9.74
C SER A 87 -8.75 11.81 8.56
N LYS A 88 -8.44 11.38 7.33
CA LYS A 88 -9.05 11.92 6.10
C LYS A 88 -10.56 11.70 6.11
N LYS A 89 -11.02 10.48 6.44
CA LYS A 89 -12.46 10.18 6.55
C LYS A 89 -13.16 11.01 7.63
N MET A 90 -12.51 11.30 8.74
CA MET A 90 -13.06 12.16 9.79
C MET A 90 -13.18 13.60 9.31
N ASN A 91 -12.16 14.11 8.61
CA ASN A 91 -12.17 15.46 8.06
C ASN A 91 -13.24 15.61 6.97
N ASP A 92 -13.35 14.65 6.04
CA ASP A 92 -14.39 14.63 5.02
C ASP A 92 -15.79 14.63 5.64
N THR A 93 -16.01 13.85 6.71
CA THR A 93 -17.30 13.81 7.42
C THR A 93 -17.59 15.13 8.15
N GLN A 94 -16.58 15.86 8.62
CA GLN A 94 -16.75 17.18 9.22
C GLN A 94 -17.00 18.26 8.16
N GLN A 95 -16.34 18.19 7.00
CA GLN A 95 -16.59 19.10 5.87
C GLN A 95 -17.97 18.91 5.28
N TYR A 96 -18.49 17.67 5.18
CA TYR A 96 -19.86 17.39 4.74
C TYR A 96 -20.94 17.96 5.66
N ARG A 97 -20.62 18.24 6.93
CA ARG A 97 -21.53 18.92 7.87
C ARG A 97 -21.54 20.44 7.71
N ILE A 98 -20.61 21.01 6.97
CA ILE A 98 -20.44 22.46 6.80
C ILE A 98 -20.78 22.91 5.36
N ALA A 99 -20.78 22.01 4.38
CA ALA A 99 -21.09 22.29 2.99
C ALA A 99 -22.43 21.66 2.60
N GLU A 100 -23.48 22.45 2.55
CA GLU A 100 -24.67 22.19 1.74
C GLU A 100 -24.28 22.54 0.30
N ASP A 101 -23.79 21.57 -0.43
CA ASP A 101 -23.94 21.27 -1.87
C ASP A 101 -22.80 20.35 -2.33
N PRO A 102 -23.08 19.15 -2.82
CA PRO A 102 -22.04 18.28 -3.37
C PRO A 102 -21.83 18.60 -4.85
N ASP A 103 -20.65 19.08 -5.21
CA ASP A 103 -20.17 19.12 -6.58
C ASP A 103 -19.78 17.69 -7.02
N PRO A 104 -20.39 17.12 -8.09
CA PRO A 104 -20.21 15.71 -8.44
C PRO A 104 -18.91 15.37 -9.17
N ASP A 105 -17.97 16.30 -9.34
CA ASP A 105 -16.85 16.15 -10.28
C ASP A 105 -15.45 16.11 -9.65
N ASP A 106 -15.29 15.54 -8.44
CA ASP A 106 -13.95 15.28 -7.89
C ASP A 106 -13.50 13.81 -8.08
N SER A 107 -13.48 13.38 -9.35
CA SER A 107 -12.85 12.13 -9.78
C SER A 107 -11.34 12.34 -9.92
N ARG A 108 -10.59 12.28 -8.83
CA ARG A 108 -9.13 12.34 -8.90
C ARG A 108 -8.57 11.13 -9.63
N GLU A 109 -8.07 11.40 -10.81
CA GLU A 109 -7.45 10.48 -11.77
C GLU A 109 -6.23 9.78 -11.19
N ILE A 110 -6.26 8.46 -11.24
CA ILE A 110 -5.10 7.60 -10.95
C ILE A 110 -4.19 7.57 -12.18
N GLN A 111 -3.22 8.46 -12.29
CA GLN A 111 -2.23 8.41 -13.36
C GLN A 111 -1.18 7.34 -13.08
N LEU A 112 -1.29 6.20 -13.78
CA LEU A 112 -0.19 5.25 -13.94
C LEU A 112 0.59 5.65 -15.21
N ALA A 113 1.90 5.88 -15.07
CA ALA A 113 2.79 6.23 -16.17
C ALA A 113 2.61 5.27 -17.36
N ALA A 114 2.15 5.80 -18.50
CA ALA A 114 1.87 5.05 -19.71
C ALA A 114 3.09 5.01 -20.62
N THR A 115 3.53 3.81 -20.94
CA THR A 115 4.36 3.55 -22.13
C THR A 115 3.46 3.67 -23.35
N ALA A 116 3.95 4.28 -24.44
CA ALA A 116 3.20 4.63 -25.63
C ALA A 116 2.28 3.50 -26.16
N ALA A 117 0.97 3.73 -26.05
CA ALA A 117 -0.07 2.82 -26.53
C ALA A 117 -1.06 3.58 -27.43
N THR A 118 -1.70 2.88 -28.37
CA THR A 118 -2.71 3.42 -29.27
C THR A 118 -3.94 3.92 -28.49
N PRO A 119 -4.72 4.93 -29.00
CA PRO A 119 -5.87 5.53 -28.31
C PRO A 119 -6.88 4.51 -27.77
N ASP A 120 -7.20 3.46 -28.53
CA ASP A 120 -8.12 2.40 -28.10
C ASP A 120 -7.57 1.56 -26.94
N ARG A 121 -6.27 1.28 -26.94
CA ARG A 121 -5.59 0.57 -25.84
C ARG A 121 -5.52 1.44 -24.59
N LEU A 122 -5.37 2.75 -24.75
CA LEU A 122 -5.40 3.71 -23.64
C LEU A 122 -6.79 3.77 -23.00
N ALA A 123 -7.86 3.85 -23.80
CA ALA A 123 -9.23 3.87 -23.30
C ALA A 123 -9.59 2.57 -22.53
N ILE A 124 -9.22 1.40 -23.06
CA ILE A 124 -9.41 0.11 -22.38
C ILE A 124 -8.59 0.04 -21.10
N SER A 125 -7.37 0.56 -21.11
CA SER A 125 -6.50 0.61 -19.93
C SER A 125 -7.07 1.50 -18.84
N GLU A 126 -7.62 2.68 -19.18
CA GLU A 126 -8.24 3.59 -18.22
C GLU A 126 -9.53 3.01 -17.62
N GLN A 127 -10.39 2.40 -18.43
CA GLN A 127 -11.56 1.69 -17.91
C GLN A 127 -11.17 0.55 -16.95
N MET A 128 -10.14 -0.22 -17.29
CA MET A 128 -9.67 -1.30 -16.43
C MET A 128 -9.09 -0.76 -15.10
N LYS A 129 -8.32 0.34 -15.14
CA LYS A 129 -7.78 1.02 -13.96
C LYS A 129 -8.90 1.54 -13.05
N SER A 130 -9.88 2.25 -13.62
CA SER A 130 -11.01 2.78 -12.88
C SER A 130 -11.80 1.66 -12.19
N ARG A 131 -12.08 0.57 -12.89
CA ARG A 131 -12.77 -0.60 -12.33
C ARG A 131 -11.97 -1.29 -11.24
N MET A 132 -10.64 -1.42 -11.42
CA MET A 132 -9.78 -1.97 -10.39
C MET A 132 -9.77 -1.09 -9.13
N ALA A 133 -9.72 0.23 -9.30
CA ALA A 133 -9.82 1.18 -8.18
C ALA A 133 -11.15 1.04 -7.45
N GLN A 134 -12.26 0.96 -8.17
CA GLN A 134 -13.60 0.72 -7.60
C GLN A 134 -13.66 -0.63 -6.85
N ALA A 135 -13.16 -1.70 -7.46
CA ALA A 135 -13.13 -3.01 -6.80
C ALA A 135 -12.28 -2.99 -5.51
N LEU A 136 -11.14 -2.32 -5.55
CA LEU A 136 -10.29 -2.16 -4.37
C LEU A 136 -10.95 -1.30 -3.28
N SER A 137 -11.81 -0.33 -3.63
CA SER A 137 -12.51 0.50 -2.65
C SER A 137 -13.52 -0.28 -1.80
N LEU A 138 -14.01 -1.43 -2.29
CA LEU A 138 -14.93 -2.32 -1.57
C LEU A 138 -14.22 -3.19 -0.51
N LEU A 139 -12.90 -3.24 -0.56
CA LEU A 139 -12.12 -3.97 0.42
C LEU A 139 -11.97 -3.14 1.70
N THR A 140 -12.09 -3.79 2.85
CA THR A 140 -11.65 -3.15 4.09
C THR A 140 -10.15 -2.83 4.01
N PRO A 141 -9.65 -1.85 4.76
CA PRO A 141 -8.22 -1.53 4.74
C PRO A 141 -7.32 -2.73 4.99
N ALA A 142 -7.68 -3.61 5.94
CA ALA A 142 -6.92 -4.83 6.23
C ALA A 142 -6.96 -5.84 5.07
N GLU A 143 -8.11 -6.02 4.41
CA GLU A 143 -8.24 -6.87 3.23
C GLU A 143 -7.41 -6.33 2.06
N ARG A 144 -7.39 -5.03 1.86
CA ARG A 144 -6.62 -4.36 0.79
C ARG A 144 -5.12 -4.55 1.00
N VAL A 145 -4.61 -4.32 2.22
CA VAL A 145 -3.21 -4.59 2.57
C VAL A 145 -2.88 -6.06 2.37
N ALA A 146 -3.68 -6.98 2.92
CA ALA A 146 -3.44 -8.42 2.82
C ALA A 146 -3.39 -8.90 1.36
N PHE A 147 -4.31 -8.42 0.52
CA PHE A 147 -4.35 -8.73 -0.91
C PHE A 147 -3.10 -8.20 -1.64
N THR A 148 -2.76 -6.93 -1.43
CA THR A 148 -1.60 -6.30 -2.07
C THR A 148 -0.31 -7.03 -1.69
N MET A 149 -0.10 -7.27 -0.41
CA MET A 149 1.09 -7.99 0.07
C MET A 149 1.17 -9.41 -0.49
N ARG A 150 0.04 -10.15 -0.55
CA ARG A 150 0.03 -11.54 -1.00
C ARG A 150 0.22 -11.68 -2.49
N HIS A 151 -0.57 -10.96 -3.28
CA HIS A 151 -0.68 -11.19 -4.73
C HIS A 151 0.21 -10.28 -5.57
N MET A 152 0.61 -9.13 -5.05
CA MET A 152 1.43 -8.18 -5.79
C MET A 152 2.88 -8.14 -5.31
N GLU A 153 3.10 -8.34 -4.00
CA GLU A 153 4.43 -8.33 -3.40
C GLU A 153 4.97 -9.74 -3.08
N GLY A 154 4.17 -10.79 -3.30
CA GLY A 154 4.57 -12.17 -3.06
C GLY A 154 4.86 -12.52 -1.60
N ARG A 155 4.36 -11.72 -0.64
CA ARG A 155 4.64 -11.93 0.79
C ARG A 155 3.95 -13.18 1.34
N SER A 156 4.60 -13.80 2.31
CA SER A 156 4.05 -14.94 3.05
C SER A 156 2.91 -14.52 3.98
N ILE A 157 2.04 -15.47 4.34
CA ILE A 157 0.98 -15.23 5.33
C ILE A 157 1.55 -14.80 6.68
N ASP A 158 2.72 -15.31 7.07
CA ASP A 158 3.38 -14.95 8.32
C ASP A 158 3.87 -13.49 8.31
N GLU A 159 4.42 -13.01 7.18
CA GLU A 159 4.77 -11.60 7.02
C GLU A 159 3.53 -10.72 7.08
N ILE A 160 2.45 -11.09 6.38
CA ILE A 160 1.17 -10.38 6.41
C ILE A 160 0.59 -10.33 7.83
N SER A 161 0.61 -11.45 8.56
CA SER A 161 0.13 -11.52 9.95
C SER A 161 0.92 -10.60 10.87
N LYS A 162 2.24 -10.57 10.74
CA LYS A 162 3.12 -9.66 11.50
C LYS A 162 2.89 -8.19 11.14
N THR A 163 2.74 -7.89 9.85
CA THR A 163 2.48 -6.52 9.36
C THR A 163 1.16 -5.98 9.85
N LEU A 164 0.09 -6.78 9.80
CA LEU A 164 -1.26 -6.37 10.23
C LEU A 164 -1.52 -6.58 11.72
N ASN A 165 -0.56 -7.14 12.46
CA ASN A 165 -0.71 -7.55 13.86
C ASN A 165 -1.94 -8.46 14.06
N LEU A 166 -2.10 -9.44 13.19
CA LEU A 166 -3.19 -10.41 13.19
C LEU A 166 -2.66 -11.83 13.46
N LYS A 167 -3.53 -12.74 13.89
CA LYS A 167 -3.23 -14.18 13.87
C LYS A 167 -3.12 -14.66 12.42
N SER A 168 -2.30 -15.68 12.15
CA SER A 168 -2.10 -16.24 10.80
C SER A 168 -3.42 -16.68 10.14
N SER A 169 -4.36 -17.25 10.89
CA SER A 169 -5.71 -17.59 10.41
C SER A 169 -6.51 -16.36 9.97
N ALA A 170 -6.44 -15.25 10.73
CA ALA A 170 -7.12 -14.01 10.38
C ALA A 170 -6.49 -13.36 9.14
N ALA A 171 -5.16 -13.39 8.99
CA ALA A 171 -4.47 -12.93 7.80
C ALA A 171 -4.89 -13.74 6.55
N LYS A 172 -4.94 -15.07 6.65
CA LYS A 172 -5.46 -15.94 5.57
C LYS A 172 -6.89 -15.56 5.19
N ASN A 173 -7.76 -15.36 6.19
CA ASN A 173 -9.15 -14.98 5.95
C ASN A 173 -9.26 -13.60 5.29
N SER A 174 -8.40 -12.63 5.63
CA SER A 174 -8.38 -11.32 4.99
C SER A 174 -8.01 -11.43 3.52
N VAL A 175 -6.99 -12.22 3.17
CA VAL A 175 -6.63 -12.50 1.76
C VAL A 175 -7.78 -13.16 1.02
N PHE A 176 -8.38 -14.19 1.61
CA PHE A 176 -9.48 -14.95 0.99
C PHE A 176 -10.70 -14.06 0.72
N ARG A 177 -11.15 -13.27 1.71
CA ARG A 177 -12.27 -12.33 1.56
C ARG A 177 -12.00 -11.28 0.49
N ALA A 178 -10.77 -10.75 0.44
CA ALA A 178 -10.38 -9.80 -0.59
C ALA A 178 -10.53 -10.41 -1.98
N VAL A 179 -9.98 -11.61 -2.20
CA VAL A 179 -10.08 -12.32 -3.48
C VAL A 179 -11.54 -12.59 -3.86
N GLN A 180 -12.38 -13.02 -2.91
CA GLN A 180 -13.80 -13.26 -3.18
C GLN A 180 -14.54 -11.98 -3.60
N LYS A 181 -14.36 -10.88 -2.88
CA LYS A 181 -14.97 -9.60 -3.22
C LYS A 181 -14.53 -9.10 -4.59
N LEU A 182 -13.23 -9.17 -4.89
CA LEU A 182 -12.69 -8.78 -6.20
C LEU A 182 -13.23 -9.67 -7.31
N ARG A 183 -13.32 -10.99 -7.10
CA ARG A 183 -13.90 -11.93 -8.09
C ARG A 183 -15.35 -11.55 -8.40
N GLN A 184 -16.19 -11.34 -7.40
CA GLN A 184 -17.60 -10.97 -7.59
C GLN A 184 -17.75 -9.68 -8.41
N GLN A 185 -16.86 -8.71 -8.21
CA GLN A 185 -16.90 -7.43 -8.94
C GLN A 185 -16.37 -7.53 -10.36
N LEU A 186 -15.41 -8.41 -10.62
CA LEU A 186 -14.74 -8.53 -11.92
C LEU A 186 -15.34 -9.64 -12.81
N GLU A 187 -16.13 -10.57 -12.26
CA GLU A 187 -16.74 -11.70 -12.98
C GLU A 187 -17.62 -11.26 -14.17
N PRO A 188 -18.46 -10.20 -14.10
CA PRO A 188 -19.25 -9.75 -15.23
C PRO A 188 -18.40 -9.34 -16.44
N PHE A 189 -17.14 -8.98 -16.22
CA PHE A 189 -16.23 -8.48 -17.25
C PHE A 189 -15.34 -9.57 -17.84
N ALA A 190 -15.05 -10.63 -17.07
CA ALA A 190 -14.36 -11.82 -17.58
C ALA A 190 -15.23 -12.58 -18.59
N SER A 191 -16.54 -12.49 -18.48
CA SER A 191 -17.51 -13.12 -19.37
C SER A 191 -17.76 -12.31 -20.66
N SER A 192 -17.45 -11.02 -20.69
CA SER A 192 -17.64 -10.14 -21.85
C SER A 192 -16.43 -10.09 -22.80
N ALA A 193 -15.33 -10.75 -22.44
CA ALA A 193 -14.08 -10.77 -23.20
C ALA A 193 -13.85 -12.08 -23.99
N LYS A 194 -14.90 -12.88 -24.18
CA LYS A 194 -14.90 -14.11 -25.02
C LYS A 194 -15.55 -13.87 -26.36
#